data_e11a9ee56792a93a9b2461dd0afd784f
#
_entry.id   e11a9ee56792a93a9b2461dd0afd784f
#
_cell.length_a   1.000
_cell.length_b   1.000
_cell.length_c   1.000
_cell.angle_alpha   90.00
_cell.angle_beta   90.00
_cell.angle_gamma   90.00
#
_symmetry.space_group_name_H-M   'P 1'
#
loop_
_entity.id
_entity.type
_entity.pdbx_description
1 polymer ?
#
loop_
_entity_poly.entity_id
_entity_poly.type
_entity_poly.pdbx_seq_one_letter_code
_entity_poly.pdbx_strand_id
1 'polypeptide(L)'
;LPSILVGTFNGLSATANGTANGPTHQAIEDIALMRLVPHMTVVAPSDVSETLQILDNISKLNGPLYIRDSNFGSISMQRDPFVWGKNECIIKGENVAILSYGTILDICLKVSEKLSEKSFSHAVYNMRFLKPIDQEILYEIFDKFEKIFVIEDHINMGGLSSIIKEFAWENHKDNKIT
;
A
#
# COMPACT_ATOMS: atom_id res chain seq x y z
N LEU A 1 25.79 -2.19 -2.78
CA LEU A 1 25.46 -3.55 -2.36
C LEU A 1 23.95 -3.62 -2.16
N PRO A 2 23.28 -4.67 -2.62
CA PRO A 2 21.90 -4.90 -2.27
C PRO A 2 21.80 -5.10 -0.75
N SER A 3 20.97 -4.28 -0.10
CA SER A 3 20.72 -4.33 1.33
C SER A 3 19.21 -4.44 1.53
N ILE A 4 18.78 -5.27 2.49
CA ILE A 4 17.39 -5.37 2.87
C ILE A 4 17.24 -4.78 4.26
N LEU A 5 16.43 -3.75 4.37
CA LEU A 5 16.03 -3.14 5.63
C LEU A 5 14.58 -3.53 5.90
N VAL A 6 14.33 -4.05 7.09
CA VAL A 6 12.98 -4.39 7.53
C VAL A 6 12.61 -3.45 8.67
N GLY A 7 11.65 -2.59 8.44
CA GLY A 7 11.04 -1.76 9.48
C GLY A 7 9.90 -2.53 10.10
N THR A 8 9.99 -2.84 11.40
CA THR A 8 8.94 -3.53 12.14
C THR A 8 8.15 -2.56 13.01
N PHE A 9 6.93 -2.90 13.37
CA PHE A 9 6.05 -2.07 14.21
C PHE A 9 5.76 -0.68 13.63
N ASN A 10 5.60 -0.60 12.33
CA ASN A 10 5.27 0.65 11.64
C ASN A 10 3.76 0.93 11.70
N GLY A 11 3.41 2.21 11.58
CA GLY A 11 2.02 2.68 11.58
C GLY A 11 1.42 2.83 12.97
N LEU A 12 0.17 3.28 13.01
CA LEU A 12 -0.55 3.60 14.25
C LEU A 12 -1.06 2.34 14.97
N SER A 13 -1.25 1.25 14.25
CA SER A 13 -1.79 -0.01 14.76
C SER A 13 -0.74 -0.98 15.28
N ALA A 14 0.49 -0.53 15.50
CA ALA A 14 1.58 -1.34 16.03
C ALA A 14 1.30 -1.81 17.47
N THR A 15 0.38 -2.76 17.61
CA THR A 15 0.07 -3.44 18.86
C THR A 15 0.58 -4.88 18.77
N ALA A 16 1.69 -5.18 19.43
CA ALA A 16 2.05 -6.56 19.68
C ALA A 16 1.11 -7.10 20.76
N ASN A 17 0.37 -8.16 20.47
CA ASN A 17 -0.47 -8.89 21.44
C ASN A 17 -1.52 -8.02 22.19
N GLY A 18 -2.08 -7.02 21.51
CA GLY A 18 -3.12 -6.15 22.09
C GLY A 18 -2.63 -5.11 23.08
N THR A 19 -1.32 -4.95 23.24
CA THR A 19 -0.72 -3.88 24.04
C THR A 19 -0.19 -2.78 23.13
N ALA A 20 -0.68 -1.55 23.32
CA ALA A 20 -0.13 -0.38 22.64
C ALA A 20 1.30 -0.12 23.15
N ASN A 21 2.28 -0.28 22.28
CA ASN A 21 3.69 -0.06 22.63
C ASN A 21 4.06 1.45 22.73
N GLY A 22 3.10 2.33 22.45
CA GLY A 22 3.27 3.77 22.48
C GLY A 22 4.10 4.33 21.32
N PRO A 23 4.47 5.62 21.37
CA PRO A 23 5.08 6.34 20.25
C PRO A 23 6.42 5.78 19.76
N THR A 24 7.12 5.01 20.59
CA THR A 24 8.41 4.38 20.25
C THR A 24 8.28 3.26 19.22
N HIS A 25 7.06 2.82 18.92
CA HIS A 25 6.75 1.72 18.01
C HIS A 25 5.63 2.14 17.01
N GLN A 26 5.60 3.40 16.63
CA GLN A 26 4.60 3.97 15.73
C GLN A 26 5.28 4.85 14.67
N ALA A 27 6.16 4.25 13.85
CA ALA A 27 6.76 4.97 12.74
C ALA A 27 5.69 5.26 11.69
N ILE A 28 5.41 6.55 11.48
CA ILE A 28 4.42 7.06 10.53
C ILE A 28 5.02 7.95 9.45
N GLU A 29 6.35 8.06 9.41
CA GLU A 29 7.15 8.85 8.46
C GLU A 29 8.14 8.01 7.65
N ASP A 30 8.19 6.73 7.93
CA ASP A 30 9.18 5.78 7.40
C ASP A 30 9.16 5.67 5.88
N ILE A 31 7.98 5.61 5.26
CA ILE A 31 7.83 5.56 3.80
C ILE A 31 8.41 6.83 3.18
N ALA A 32 8.10 8.01 3.75
CA ALA A 32 8.62 9.28 3.26
C ALA A 32 10.15 9.31 3.24
N LEU A 33 10.77 8.87 4.34
CA LEU A 33 12.24 8.82 4.48
C LEU A 33 12.86 7.84 3.48
N MET A 34 12.29 6.63 3.36
CA MET A 34 12.84 5.59 2.48
C MET A 34 12.63 5.90 1.00
N ARG A 35 11.57 6.62 0.65
CA ARG A 35 11.36 7.11 -0.73
C ARG A 35 12.43 8.09 -1.20
N LEU A 36 13.02 8.88 -0.30
CA LEU A 36 14.08 9.83 -0.62
C LEU A 36 15.42 9.14 -0.94
N VAL A 37 15.64 7.93 -0.43
CA VAL A 37 16.89 7.21 -0.68
C VAL A 37 17.01 6.79 -2.15
N PRO A 38 18.09 7.17 -2.87
CA PRO A 38 18.27 6.79 -4.27
C PRO A 38 18.26 5.27 -4.45
N HIS A 39 17.61 4.81 -5.52
CA HIS A 39 17.50 3.39 -5.90
C HIS A 39 16.85 2.47 -4.87
N MET A 40 16.32 3.00 -3.76
CA MET A 40 15.58 2.21 -2.78
C MET A 40 14.27 1.71 -3.37
N THR A 41 14.05 0.41 -3.30
CA THR A 41 12.70 -0.17 -3.47
C THR A 41 11.98 -0.10 -2.13
N VAL A 42 10.73 0.36 -2.11
CA VAL A 42 9.90 0.46 -0.90
C VAL A 42 8.66 -0.38 -1.09
N VAL A 43 8.48 -1.38 -0.23
CA VAL A 43 7.33 -2.28 -0.25
C VAL A 43 6.64 -2.33 1.11
N ALA A 44 5.32 -2.45 1.09
CA ALA A 44 4.50 -2.57 2.28
C ALA A 44 3.53 -3.75 2.11
N PRO A 45 3.97 -4.99 2.39
CA PRO A 45 3.12 -6.17 2.29
C PRO A 45 1.94 -6.09 3.25
N SER A 46 0.82 -6.68 2.87
CA SER A 46 -0.42 -6.67 3.64
C SER A 46 -0.54 -7.85 4.60
N ASP A 47 0.20 -8.92 4.37
CA ASP A 47 0.21 -10.12 5.18
C ASP A 47 1.53 -10.92 5.04
N VAL A 48 1.65 -11.97 5.85
CA VAL A 48 2.83 -12.87 5.86
C VAL A 48 3.03 -13.55 4.50
N SER A 49 1.96 -13.96 3.83
CA SER A 49 2.06 -14.61 2.52
C SER A 49 2.69 -13.68 1.49
N GLU A 50 2.29 -12.41 1.48
CA GLU A 50 2.85 -11.42 0.58
C GLU A 50 4.32 -11.11 0.91
N THR A 51 4.67 -11.05 2.19
CA THR A 51 6.07 -10.91 2.61
C THR A 51 6.93 -12.06 2.08
N LEU A 52 6.46 -13.30 2.20
CA LEU A 52 7.17 -14.46 1.65
C LEU A 52 7.30 -14.39 0.13
N GLN A 53 6.25 -13.99 -0.58
CA GLN A 53 6.30 -13.81 -2.04
C GLN A 53 7.29 -12.73 -2.47
N ILE A 54 7.43 -11.63 -1.70
CA ILE A 54 8.45 -10.60 -1.93
C ILE A 54 9.84 -11.21 -1.75
N LEU A 55 10.09 -11.96 -0.68
CA LEU A 55 11.37 -12.59 -0.41
C LEU A 55 11.73 -13.65 -1.46
N ASP A 56 10.79 -14.47 -1.89
CA ASP A 56 11.00 -15.48 -2.95
C ASP A 56 11.38 -14.84 -4.31
N ASN A 57 11.00 -13.60 -4.51
CA ASN A 57 11.32 -12.84 -5.72
C ASN A 57 12.50 -11.86 -5.56
N ILE A 58 13.26 -11.97 -4.48
CA ILE A 58 14.35 -11.06 -4.14
C ILE A 58 15.43 -10.96 -5.22
N SER A 59 15.61 -12.00 -6.03
CA SER A 59 16.55 -12.03 -7.15
C SER A 59 16.22 -10.97 -8.25
N LYS A 60 15.01 -10.44 -8.26
CA LYS A 60 14.58 -9.37 -9.17
C LYS A 60 14.94 -7.97 -8.65
N LEU A 61 15.46 -7.88 -7.42
CA LEU A 61 15.84 -6.62 -6.80
C LEU A 61 17.08 -6.03 -7.47
N ASN A 62 17.00 -4.76 -7.83
CA ASN A 62 18.10 -3.99 -8.38
C ASN A 62 18.39 -2.78 -7.50
N GLY A 63 19.01 -3.00 -6.34
CA GLY A 63 19.32 -1.95 -5.37
C GLY A 63 18.95 -2.33 -3.95
N PRO A 64 18.90 -1.38 -3.02
CA PRO A 64 18.42 -1.62 -1.65
C PRO A 64 16.89 -1.78 -1.60
N LEU A 65 16.41 -2.56 -0.64
CA LEU A 65 14.99 -2.80 -0.38
C LEU A 65 14.64 -2.38 1.05
N TYR A 66 13.56 -1.64 1.18
CA TYR A 66 12.87 -1.41 2.45
C TYR A 66 11.55 -2.17 2.46
N ILE A 67 11.38 -3.06 3.43
CA ILE A 67 10.12 -3.76 3.71
C ILE A 67 9.49 -3.12 4.93
N ARG A 68 8.32 -2.51 4.74
CA ARG A 68 7.50 -2.00 5.83
C ARG A 68 6.66 -3.13 6.41
N ASP A 69 7.21 -3.76 7.45
CA ASP A 69 6.58 -4.91 8.11
C ASP A 69 5.81 -4.45 9.35
N SER A 70 4.50 -4.44 9.26
CA SER A 70 3.61 -4.16 10.40
C SER A 70 3.17 -5.47 11.05
N ASN A 71 2.68 -5.45 12.30
CA ASN A 71 2.14 -6.64 12.95
C ASN A 71 0.93 -7.16 12.19
N PHE A 72 1.12 -8.23 11.46
CA PHE A 72 0.11 -8.79 10.57
C PHE A 72 -1.02 -9.51 11.29
N GLY A 73 -2.27 -9.12 10.97
CA GLY A 73 -3.34 -10.08 10.86
C GLY A 73 -3.15 -10.92 9.59
N SER A 74 -3.79 -12.06 9.49
CA SER A 74 -3.85 -12.80 8.23
C SER A 74 -5.03 -12.29 7.41
N ILE A 75 -4.76 -11.76 6.23
CA ILE A 75 -5.80 -11.49 5.25
C ILE A 75 -6.04 -12.82 4.52
N SER A 76 -7.09 -13.52 4.90
CA SER A 76 -7.47 -14.78 4.25
C SER A 76 -8.38 -14.49 3.06
N MET A 77 -7.79 -14.29 1.90
CA MET A 77 -8.54 -14.19 0.64
C MET A 77 -7.75 -14.79 -0.52
N GLN A 78 -8.49 -15.23 -1.53
CA GLN A 78 -7.87 -15.67 -2.77
C GLN A 78 -7.34 -14.43 -3.51
N ARG A 79 -6.08 -14.47 -3.90
CA ARG A 79 -5.37 -13.38 -4.58
C ARG A 79 -4.87 -13.83 -5.94
N ASP A 80 -4.68 -12.85 -6.82
CA ASP A 80 -4.00 -13.09 -8.09
C ASP A 80 -2.52 -13.49 -7.87
N PRO A 81 -1.90 -14.19 -8.83
CA PRO A 81 -0.48 -14.54 -8.73
C PRO A 81 0.39 -13.30 -8.52
N PHE A 82 1.32 -13.38 -7.57
CA PHE A 82 2.23 -12.29 -7.28
C PHE A 82 3.14 -11.98 -8.48
N VAL A 83 3.19 -10.71 -8.85
CA VAL A 83 4.12 -10.20 -9.87
C VAL A 83 4.98 -9.11 -9.24
N TRP A 84 6.30 -9.26 -9.32
CA TRP A 84 7.25 -8.28 -8.81
C TRP A 84 7.07 -6.91 -9.46
N GLY A 85 6.98 -5.87 -8.64
CA GLY A 85 6.79 -4.49 -9.10
C GLY A 85 5.35 -4.13 -9.44
N LYS A 86 4.38 -5.07 -9.28
CA LYS A 86 2.97 -4.83 -9.56
C LYS A 86 2.14 -4.72 -8.27
N ASN A 87 1.24 -3.75 -8.29
CA ASN A 87 0.17 -3.60 -7.33
C ASN A 87 -1.03 -4.46 -7.74
N GLU A 88 -2.06 -4.57 -6.92
CA GLU A 88 -3.11 -5.54 -7.11
C GLU A 88 -4.51 -4.94 -6.92
N CYS A 89 -5.43 -5.23 -7.82
CA CYS A 89 -6.86 -4.95 -7.61
C CYS A 89 -7.49 -6.13 -6.87
N ILE A 90 -7.77 -5.95 -5.58
CA ILE A 90 -8.36 -6.98 -4.71
C ILE A 90 -9.85 -7.13 -4.96
N ILE A 91 -10.56 -6.02 -5.05
CA ILE A 91 -12.00 -5.98 -5.29
C ILE A 91 -12.26 -5.11 -6.51
N LYS A 92 -12.96 -5.66 -7.49
CA LYS A 92 -13.33 -4.95 -8.72
C LYS A 92 -14.66 -4.23 -8.52
N GLY A 93 -14.75 -2.98 -8.99
CA GLY A 93 -15.96 -2.15 -8.93
C GLY A 93 -15.86 -0.94 -9.84
N GLU A 94 -16.81 0.00 -9.73
CA GLU A 94 -16.96 1.05 -10.75
C GLU A 94 -17.04 2.48 -10.21
N ASN A 95 -17.70 2.72 -9.06
CA ASN A 95 -18.00 4.10 -8.65
C ASN A 95 -16.80 4.83 -8.05
N VAL A 96 -16.03 4.16 -7.21
CA VAL A 96 -14.88 4.72 -6.51
C VAL A 96 -13.75 3.71 -6.40
N ALA A 97 -12.52 4.20 -6.31
CA ALA A 97 -11.35 3.40 -5.96
C ALA A 97 -10.90 3.71 -4.53
N ILE A 98 -10.60 2.67 -3.75
CA ILE A 98 -9.99 2.75 -2.43
C ILE A 98 -8.59 2.16 -2.54
N LEU A 99 -7.56 2.97 -2.32
CA LEU A 99 -6.16 2.60 -2.41
C LEU A 99 -5.59 2.51 -0.99
N SER A 100 -4.94 1.39 -0.69
CA SER A 100 -4.32 1.18 0.61
C SER A 100 -3.14 0.22 0.50
N TYR A 101 -2.39 0.03 1.57
CA TYR A 101 -1.26 -0.89 1.66
C TYR A 101 -1.12 -1.45 3.08
N GLY A 102 -0.33 -2.51 3.20
CA GLY A 102 0.02 -3.06 4.50
C GLY A 102 -1.21 -3.52 5.28
N THR A 103 -1.13 -3.47 6.59
CA THR A 103 -2.21 -3.94 7.49
C THR A 103 -3.49 -3.10 7.45
N ILE A 104 -3.40 -1.85 6.98
CA ILE A 104 -4.59 -0.99 6.81
C ILE A 104 -5.54 -1.55 5.73
N LEU A 105 -5.03 -2.37 4.83
CA LEU A 105 -5.85 -3.05 3.83
C LEU A 105 -6.99 -3.87 4.48
N ASP A 106 -6.76 -4.51 5.64
CA ASP A 106 -7.80 -5.25 6.38
C ASP A 106 -8.98 -4.33 6.78
N ILE A 107 -8.68 -3.10 7.18
CA ILE A 107 -9.72 -2.10 7.48
C ILE A 107 -10.50 -1.73 6.22
N CYS A 108 -9.79 -1.54 5.10
CA CYS A 108 -10.43 -1.24 3.82
C CYS A 108 -11.34 -2.38 3.35
N LEU A 109 -10.95 -3.64 3.58
CA LEU A 109 -11.77 -4.80 3.27
C LEU A 109 -13.04 -4.87 4.13
N LYS A 110 -12.94 -4.60 5.42
CA LYS A 110 -14.11 -4.49 6.32
C LYS A 110 -15.06 -3.36 5.93
N VAL A 111 -14.52 -2.22 5.45
CA VAL A 111 -15.34 -1.14 4.90
C VAL A 111 -16.00 -1.57 3.60
N SER A 112 -15.27 -2.30 2.74
CA SER A 112 -15.77 -2.85 1.49
C SER A 112 -16.97 -3.77 1.70
N GLU A 113 -16.95 -4.65 2.71
CA GLU A 113 -18.09 -5.49 3.05
C GLU A 113 -19.36 -4.65 3.33
N LYS A 114 -19.21 -3.59 4.15
CA LYS A 114 -20.33 -2.68 4.48
C LYS A 114 -20.83 -1.88 3.28
N LEU A 115 -19.96 -1.52 2.34
CA LEU A 115 -20.36 -0.86 1.11
C LEU A 115 -21.13 -1.82 0.20
N SER A 116 -20.69 -3.08 0.13
CA SER A 116 -21.36 -4.14 -0.63
C SER A 116 -22.76 -4.45 -0.10
N GLU A 117 -22.96 -4.47 1.23
CA GLU A 117 -24.29 -4.60 1.86
C GLU A 117 -25.25 -3.49 1.40
N LYS A 118 -24.72 -2.32 1.08
CA LYS A 118 -25.49 -1.17 0.54
C LYS A 118 -25.58 -1.18 -0.99
N SER A 119 -25.15 -2.23 -1.66
CA SER A 119 -25.08 -2.35 -3.12
C SER A 119 -24.28 -1.23 -3.79
N PHE A 120 -23.28 -0.67 -3.09
CA PHE A 120 -22.42 0.37 -3.62
C PHE A 120 -21.19 -0.23 -4.31
N SER A 121 -21.10 -0.07 -5.62
CA SER A 121 -19.97 -0.58 -6.41
C SER A 121 -18.69 0.21 -6.12
N HIS A 122 -17.63 -0.48 -5.73
CA HIS A 122 -16.34 0.14 -5.39
C HIS A 122 -15.21 -0.85 -5.68
N ALA A 123 -14.02 -0.33 -5.94
CA ALA A 123 -12.81 -1.12 -6.11
C ALA A 123 -11.87 -0.92 -4.92
N VAL A 124 -11.12 -1.97 -4.56
CA VAL A 124 -10.07 -1.91 -3.52
C VAL A 124 -8.76 -2.35 -4.13
N TYR A 125 -7.74 -1.54 -3.96
CA TYR A 125 -6.40 -1.80 -4.48
C TYR A 125 -5.39 -1.94 -3.34
N ASN A 126 -4.57 -2.99 -3.40
CA ASN A 126 -3.39 -3.17 -2.57
C ASN A 126 -2.17 -2.56 -3.26
N MET A 127 -1.72 -1.42 -2.75
CA MET A 127 -0.58 -0.66 -3.26
C MET A 127 0.72 -1.10 -2.59
N ARG A 128 1.03 -2.40 -2.65
CA ARG A 128 2.18 -3.02 -1.97
C ARG A 128 3.54 -2.51 -2.41
N PHE A 129 3.70 -2.09 -3.68
CA PHE A 129 4.89 -1.41 -4.18
C PHE A 129 4.68 0.10 -4.17
N LEU A 130 5.42 0.79 -3.30
CA LEU A 130 5.34 2.25 -3.13
C LEU A 130 6.46 2.98 -3.88
N LYS A 131 7.60 2.29 -4.10
CA LYS A 131 8.70 2.78 -4.94
C LYS A 131 9.49 1.59 -5.53
N PRO A 132 9.66 1.51 -6.87
CA PRO A 132 8.92 2.32 -7.83
C PRO A 132 7.43 2.03 -7.75
N ILE A 133 6.60 3.03 -8.02
CA ILE A 133 5.16 2.84 -8.10
C ILE A 133 4.78 2.16 -9.42
N ASP A 134 3.80 1.28 -9.39
CA ASP A 134 3.22 0.68 -10.59
C ASP A 134 2.37 1.72 -11.32
N GLN A 135 2.96 2.33 -12.34
CA GLN A 135 2.31 3.39 -13.11
C GLN A 135 1.14 2.86 -13.95
N GLU A 136 1.22 1.61 -14.44
CA GLU A 136 0.17 1.04 -15.29
C GLU A 136 -1.15 0.96 -14.55
N ILE A 137 -1.14 0.44 -13.31
CA ILE A 137 -2.36 0.36 -12.49
C ILE A 137 -2.87 1.76 -12.12
N LEU A 138 -1.99 2.76 -11.95
CA LEU A 138 -2.41 4.13 -11.68
C LEU A 138 -3.10 4.75 -12.90
N TYR A 139 -2.59 4.55 -14.11
CA TYR A 139 -3.29 4.99 -15.32
C TYR A 139 -4.68 4.39 -15.41
N GLU A 140 -4.82 3.07 -15.19
CA GLU A 140 -6.12 2.39 -15.19
C GLU A 140 -7.08 2.98 -14.14
N ILE A 141 -6.60 3.23 -12.92
CA ILE A 141 -7.38 3.81 -11.83
C ILE A 141 -7.85 5.22 -12.20
N PHE A 142 -6.94 6.08 -12.66
CA PHE A 142 -7.29 7.44 -13.02
C PHE A 142 -8.18 7.55 -14.26
N ASP A 143 -8.10 6.61 -15.18
CA ASP A 143 -8.98 6.59 -16.35
C ASP A 143 -10.39 6.09 -16.01
N LYS A 144 -10.48 5.13 -15.09
CA LYS A 144 -11.73 4.49 -14.73
C LYS A 144 -12.54 5.24 -13.68
N PHE A 145 -11.91 5.78 -12.64
CA PHE A 145 -12.61 6.32 -11.48
C PHE A 145 -12.58 7.85 -11.43
N GLU A 146 -13.72 8.43 -11.07
CA GLU A 146 -13.82 9.88 -10.82
C GLU A 146 -13.39 10.27 -9.40
N LYS A 147 -13.50 9.32 -8.45
CA LYS A 147 -13.15 9.53 -7.05
C LYS A 147 -12.20 8.44 -6.57
N ILE A 148 -11.08 8.87 -6.02
CA ILE A 148 -10.03 8.01 -5.50
C ILE A 148 -9.81 8.36 -4.03
N PHE A 149 -10.01 7.38 -3.15
CA PHE A 149 -9.74 7.49 -1.71
C PHE A 149 -8.43 6.80 -1.40
N VAL A 150 -7.55 7.49 -0.68
CA VAL A 150 -6.29 6.92 -0.19
C VAL A 150 -6.39 6.77 1.32
N ILE A 151 -6.25 5.54 1.81
CA ILE A 151 -6.31 5.19 3.22
C ILE A 151 -4.95 4.65 3.64
N GLU A 152 -4.29 5.35 4.55
CA GLU A 152 -2.94 4.99 5.01
C GLU A 152 -2.73 5.35 6.49
N ASP A 153 -1.83 4.64 7.15
CA ASP A 153 -1.36 4.93 8.51
C ASP A 153 0.02 5.62 8.47
N HIS A 154 0.05 6.77 7.84
CA HIS A 154 1.24 7.57 7.60
C HIS A 154 0.91 9.06 7.78
N ILE A 155 1.91 9.91 7.98
CA ILE A 155 1.72 11.36 7.93
C ILE A 155 1.35 11.80 6.51
N ASN A 156 0.73 12.98 6.39
CA ASN A 156 0.23 13.51 5.10
C ASN A 156 1.33 13.79 4.06
N MET A 157 2.61 13.71 4.44
CA MET A 157 3.74 14.02 3.57
C MET A 157 4.53 12.75 3.26
N GLY A 158 4.75 12.49 1.98
CA GLY A 158 5.65 11.45 1.50
C GLY A 158 5.11 10.01 1.52
N GLY A 159 3.90 9.77 2.05
CA GLY A 159 3.21 8.48 2.01
C GLY A 159 2.55 8.19 0.66
N LEU A 160 1.62 7.23 0.64
CA LEU A 160 0.88 6.83 -0.56
C LEU A 160 0.08 8.00 -1.15
N SER A 161 -0.59 8.81 -0.32
CA SER A 161 -1.35 9.97 -0.79
C SER A 161 -0.46 10.98 -1.53
N SER A 162 0.78 11.17 -1.08
CA SER A 162 1.75 12.00 -1.79
C SER A 162 2.14 11.38 -3.13
N ILE A 163 2.40 10.07 -3.18
CA ILE A 163 2.74 9.35 -4.43
C ILE A 163 1.61 9.54 -5.46
N ILE A 164 0.37 9.35 -5.03
CA ILE A 164 -0.80 9.47 -5.91
C ILE A 164 -0.96 10.91 -6.42
N LYS A 165 -0.76 11.91 -5.56
CA LYS A 165 -0.81 13.33 -5.95
C LYS A 165 0.34 13.71 -6.88
N GLU A 166 1.55 13.25 -6.64
CA GLU A 166 2.73 13.43 -7.51
C GLU A 166 2.43 12.86 -8.91
N PHE A 167 1.96 11.62 -8.98
CA PHE A 167 1.57 10.98 -10.24
C PHE A 167 0.47 11.78 -10.96
N ALA A 168 -0.57 12.19 -10.24
CA ALA A 168 -1.68 12.94 -10.81
C ALA A 168 -1.24 14.28 -11.39
N TRP A 169 -0.38 14.99 -10.67
CA TRP A 169 0.19 16.26 -11.12
C TRP A 169 1.03 16.09 -12.38
N GLU A 170 1.96 15.13 -12.38
CA GLU A 170 2.84 14.85 -13.52
C GLU A 170 2.07 14.43 -14.78
N ASN A 171 0.88 13.82 -14.62
CA ASN A 171 0.06 13.30 -15.71
C ASN A 171 -1.21 14.13 -15.97
N HIS A 172 -1.32 15.35 -15.42
CA HIS A 172 -2.47 16.25 -15.58
C HIS A 172 -3.83 15.63 -15.21
N LYS A 173 -3.86 14.84 -14.12
CA LYS A 173 -5.04 14.13 -13.60
C LYS A 173 -5.44 14.58 -12.19
N ASP A 174 -5.07 15.75 -11.76
CA ASP A 174 -5.13 16.26 -10.38
C ASP A 174 -6.55 16.53 -9.84
N ASN A 175 -7.57 16.54 -10.71
CA ASN A 175 -8.97 16.84 -10.35
C ASN A 175 -9.74 15.66 -9.73
N LYS A 176 -9.12 14.49 -9.52
CA LYS A 176 -9.80 13.25 -9.10
C LYS A 176 -9.48 12.78 -7.67
N ILE A 177 -8.57 13.45 -6.98
CA ILE A 177 -8.11 13.03 -5.65
C ILE A 177 -8.92 13.77 -4.57
N THR A 178 -9.47 13.00 -3.64
CA THR A 178 -10.20 13.51 -2.47
C THR A 178 -9.53 13.06 -1.19
#